data_2bcae5addfc3818b0d5b233fa7278900
#
_entry.id   2bcae5addfc3818b0d5b233fa7278900
#
_cell.length_a   1.000
_cell.length_b   1.000
_cell.length_c   1.000
_cell.angle_alpha   90.00
_cell.angle_beta   90.00
_cell.angle_gamma   90.00
#
_symmetry.space_group_name_H-M   'P 1'
#
loop_
_entity.id
_entity.type
_entity.pdbx_description
1 polymer ?
#
loop_
_entity_poly.entity_id
_entity_poly.type
_entity_poly.pdbx_seq_one_letter_code
_entity_poly.pdbx_strand_id
1 'polypeptide(L)'
;MEMKTDAPKNGSARVAYLRFAICAAAAIAASNAISSKPAVAQAIVASINGDPITDIDIDERMKMLRVLHKPATRDAAIESLFTDRLETQETSKFGINPRDNDISQQIIKAAQEMKIAPDALVAAFQHAGVSADHFKAHYRADMAFDVLVQALNKGVEASEEQVRAELAKQGGKAAAGTSYTLREIIFAIPRSAMPAALNERAHDAEQLRTQFTDCDSGLRLARGLNDVTVRDPLIKTSVEIGDTFRQLLDKTPVGRLTAPQRSNEGLEMIAVCSKGAAKDDSAARTVISQKILAAHNAADSERRIKELRAKAVIVKH
;
A
#
# COMPACT_ATOMS: atom_id res chain seq x y z
N MET A 1 42.56 5.62 89.38
CA MET A 1 41.15 5.28 89.34
C MET A 1 40.92 4.59 87.94
N GLU A 2 41.14 3.27 88.00
CA GLU A 2 41.12 2.39 86.80
C GLU A 2 39.70 1.90 86.57
N MET A 3 39.24 2.03 85.40
CA MET A 3 37.99 1.39 84.92
C MET A 3 38.32 0.33 83.88
N LYS A 4 38.19 -0.92 84.32
CA LYS A 4 38.29 -2.14 83.56
C LYS A 4 37.05 -2.25 82.66
N THR A 5 37.23 -2.43 81.35
CA THR A 5 36.15 -2.76 80.41
C THR A 5 36.32 -4.21 79.97
N ASP A 6 35.35 -5.03 80.33
CA ASP A 6 35.22 -6.42 79.92
C ASP A 6 34.64 -6.46 78.47
N ALA A 7 35.26 -7.27 77.65
CA ALA A 7 34.77 -7.56 76.25
C ALA A 7 33.85 -8.79 76.28
N PRO A 8 32.69 -8.76 75.55
CA PRO A 8 31.84 -9.94 75.43
C PRO A 8 32.33 -10.89 74.32
N LYS A 9 32.39 -12.16 74.70
CA LYS A 9 32.67 -13.27 73.74
C LYS A 9 31.52 -13.51 72.82
N ASN A 10 31.64 -13.14 71.50
CA ASN A 10 30.68 -13.44 70.46
C ASN A 10 31.07 -14.72 69.66
N GLY A 11 30.66 -15.89 70.20
CA GLY A 11 30.84 -17.18 69.54
C GLY A 11 29.64 -17.66 68.71
N SER A 12 28.47 -16.98 68.74
CA SER A 12 27.23 -17.46 68.12
C SER A 12 26.85 -16.78 66.83
N ALA A 13 27.51 -15.66 66.49
CA ALA A 13 27.15 -14.93 65.25
C ALA A 13 27.68 -15.57 63.92
N ARG A 14 28.79 -16.31 63.99
CA ARG A 14 29.40 -16.90 62.76
C ARG A 14 28.66 -18.10 62.20
N VAL A 15 27.90 -18.86 62.96
CA VAL A 15 27.16 -20.02 62.55
C VAL A 15 25.82 -19.61 61.84
N ALA A 16 25.24 -18.48 62.30
CA ALA A 16 23.98 -17.98 61.64
C ALA A 16 24.22 -17.41 60.26
N TYR A 17 25.33 -16.74 60.01
CA TYR A 17 25.66 -16.20 58.66
C TYR A 17 25.99 -17.29 57.64
N LEU A 18 26.60 -18.41 58.09
CA LEU A 18 26.93 -19.52 57.18
C LEU A 18 25.68 -20.27 56.68
N ARG A 19 24.63 -20.36 57.50
CA ARG A 19 23.36 -21.00 57.13
C ARG A 19 22.51 -20.12 56.22
N PHE A 20 22.56 -18.80 56.35
CA PHE A 20 21.88 -17.83 55.47
C PHE A 20 22.55 -17.75 54.10
N ALA A 21 23.88 -17.81 54.03
CA ALA A 21 24.61 -17.80 52.76
C ALA A 21 24.34 -19.05 51.89
N ILE A 22 24.14 -20.22 52.48
CA ILE A 22 23.84 -21.47 51.75
C ILE A 22 22.41 -21.48 51.24
N CYS A 23 21.43 -20.94 51.97
CA CYS A 23 20.05 -20.82 51.46
C CYS A 23 19.91 -19.78 50.33
N ALA A 24 20.66 -18.65 50.39
CA ALA A 24 20.66 -17.65 49.32
C ALA A 24 21.32 -18.15 48.04
N ALA A 25 22.36 -18.97 48.12
CA ALA A 25 22.99 -19.58 46.92
C ALA A 25 22.10 -20.63 46.25
N ALA A 26 21.29 -21.39 47.03
CA ALA A 26 20.34 -22.35 46.47
C ALA A 26 19.15 -21.67 45.78
N ALA A 27 18.71 -20.49 46.25
CA ALA A 27 17.62 -19.72 45.61
C ALA A 27 18.05 -19.08 44.29
N ILE A 28 19.30 -18.68 44.11
CA ILE A 28 19.85 -18.09 42.88
C ILE A 28 20.06 -19.18 41.81
N ALA A 29 20.38 -20.41 42.20
CA ALA A 29 20.53 -21.52 41.25
C ALA A 29 19.18 -22.01 40.67
N ALA A 30 18.04 -21.79 41.33
CA ALA A 30 16.73 -22.18 40.87
C ALA A 30 16.10 -21.16 39.91
N SER A 31 16.62 -19.92 39.83
CA SER A 31 16.05 -18.84 38.97
C SER A 31 16.52 -18.85 37.54
N ASN A 32 17.44 -19.73 37.14
CA ASN A 32 17.98 -19.83 35.77
C ASN A 32 17.39 -20.97 34.94
N ALA A 33 16.30 -21.58 35.37
CA ALA A 33 15.46 -22.37 34.48
C ALA A 33 14.63 -21.41 33.61
N ILE A 34 15.32 -20.59 32.78
CA ILE A 34 14.70 -19.94 31.64
C ILE A 34 14.16 -21.09 30.78
N SER A 35 12.84 -21.27 30.78
CA SER A 35 12.14 -22.11 29.83
C SER A 35 12.46 -21.57 28.43
N SER A 36 13.55 -22.02 27.86
CA SER A 36 13.77 -21.90 26.42
C SER A 36 12.64 -22.68 25.79
N LYS A 37 11.58 -21.96 25.35
CA LYS A 37 10.60 -22.56 24.44
C LYS A 37 11.43 -23.18 23.32
N PRO A 38 11.23 -24.46 23.00
CA PRO A 38 11.94 -25.05 21.87
C PRO A 38 11.65 -24.15 20.66
N ALA A 39 12.71 -23.57 20.09
CA ALA A 39 12.59 -22.94 18.79
C ALA A 39 12.13 -24.08 17.86
N VAL A 40 10.87 -24.03 17.45
CA VAL A 40 10.36 -24.95 16.44
C VAL A 40 11.23 -24.65 15.21
N ALA A 41 12.15 -25.55 14.90
CA ALA A 41 12.97 -25.45 13.70
C ALA A 41 11.98 -25.47 12.52
N GLN A 42 11.87 -24.35 11.82
CA GLN A 42 11.01 -24.26 10.65
C GLN A 42 11.57 -25.20 9.59
N ALA A 43 10.74 -26.17 9.15
CA ALA A 43 11.18 -27.09 8.11
C ALA A 43 11.37 -26.32 6.79
N ILE A 44 12.57 -26.37 6.25
CA ILE A 44 12.87 -25.85 4.91
C ILE A 44 12.30 -26.88 3.92
N VAL A 45 11.38 -26.44 3.06
CA VAL A 45 10.74 -27.27 2.04
C VAL A 45 11.45 -27.20 0.71
N ALA A 46 11.92 -26.01 0.39
CA ALA A 46 12.67 -25.75 -0.83
C ALA A 46 13.62 -24.58 -0.63
N SER A 47 14.59 -24.44 -1.53
CA SER A 47 15.39 -23.22 -1.64
C SER A 47 15.59 -22.84 -3.10
N ILE A 48 15.80 -21.56 -3.36
CA ILE A 48 16.12 -21.03 -4.68
C ILE A 48 17.36 -20.14 -4.58
N ASN A 49 18.41 -20.49 -5.30
CA ASN A 49 19.74 -19.85 -5.23
C ASN A 49 20.28 -19.73 -3.79
N GLY A 50 19.92 -20.68 -2.92
CA GLY A 50 20.31 -20.69 -1.51
C GLY A 50 19.32 -20.02 -0.55
N ASP A 51 18.35 -19.23 -1.03
CA ASP A 51 17.32 -18.62 -0.19
C ASP A 51 16.26 -19.66 0.19
N PRO A 52 16.05 -19.93 1.49
CA PRO A 52 15.12 -20.95 1.95
C PRO A 52 13.66 -20.51 1.82
N ILE A 53 12.80 -21.51 1.62
CA ILE A 53 11.35 -21.41 1.72
C ILE A 53 10.89 -22.44 2.74
N THR A 54 10.19 -21.97 3.76
CA THR A 54 9.71 -22.78 4.87
C THR A 54 8.24 -23.16 4.70
N ASP A 55 7.78 -24.16 5.47
CA ASP A 55 6.36 -24.49 5.54
C ASP A 55 5.49 -23.30 5.98
N ILE A 56 6.00 -22.44 6.86
CA ILE A 56 5.27 -21.23 7.31
C ILE A 56 5.11 -20.25 6.15
N ASP A 57 6.17 -20.01 5.37
CA ASP A 57 6.10 -19.14 4.19
C ASP A 57 5.04 -19.64 3.20
N ILE A 58 4.99 -20.96 2.98
CA ILE A 58 4.02 -21.57 2.07
C ILE A 58 2.59 -21.41 2.60
N ASP A 59 2.37 -21.69 3.89
CA ASP A 59 1.05 -21.58 4.51
C ASP A 59 0.52 -20.13 4.48
N GLU A 60 1.36 -19.14 4.84
CA GLU A 60 1.00 -17.73 4.75
C GLU A 60 0.73 -17.30 3.31
N ARG A 61 1.53 -17.78 2.34
CA ARG A 61 1.32 -17.48 0.92
C ARG A 61 0.02 -18.10 0.39
N MET A 62 -0.32 -19.32 0.77
CA MET A 62 -1.59 -19.92 0.40
C MET A 62 -2.78 -19.12 0.93
N LYS A 63 -2.70 -18.65 2.18
CA LYS A 63 -3.72 -17.76 2.79
C LYS A 63 -3.81 -16.44 2.04
N MET A 64 -2.68 -15.81 1.74
CA MET A 64 -2.62 -14.58 0.98
C MET A 64 -3.24 -14.72 -0.41
N LEU A 65 -2.91 -15.79 -1.14
CA LEU A 65 -3.48 -16.07 -2.47
C LEU A 65 -5.00 -16.26 -2.41
N ARG A 66 -5.55 -16.90 -1.35
CA ARG A 66 -7.01 -17.01 -1.16
C ARG A 66 -7.67 -15.64 -1.00
N VAL A 67 -7.09 -14.77 -0.17
CA VAL A 67 -7.60 -13.39 0.02
C VAL A 67 -7.60 -12.63 -1.31
N LEU A 68 -6.58 -12.83 -2.13
CA LEU A 68 -6.46 -12.21 -3.45
C LEU A 68 -7.26 -12.91 -4.56
N HIS A 69 -8.07 -13.91 -4.23
CA HIS A 69 -8.84 -14.73 -5.20
C HIS A 69 -7.98 -15.37 -6.29
N LYS A 70 -6.72 -15.70 -5.98
CA LYS A 70 -5.78 -16.39 -6.87
C LYS A 70 -5.73 -17.89 -6.54
N PRO A 71 -5.25 -18.76 -7.46
CA PRO A 71 -5.01 -20.16 -7.17
C PRO A 71 -4.15 -20.33 -5.91
N ALA A 72 -4.68 -21.00 -4.88
CA ALA A 72 -4.06 -21.10 -3.56
C ALA A 72 -3.62 -22.55 -3.23
N THR A 73 -3.08 -23.24 -4.21
CA THR A 73 -2.47 -24.57 -4.01
C THR A 73 -1.06 -24.43 -3.43
N ARG A 74 -0.55 -25.49 -2.82
CA ARG A 74 0.84 -25.52 -2.31
C ARG A 74 1.86 -25.20 -3.41
N ASP A 75 1.69 -25.78 -4.60
CA ASP A 75 2.59 -25.52 -5.74
C ASP A 75 2.51 -24.07 -6.20
N ALA A 76 1.31 -23.48 -6.31
CA ALA A 76 1.15 -22.08 -6.66
C ALA A 76 1.79 -21.14 -5.61
N ALA A 77 1.71 -21.49 -4.33
CA ALA A 77 2.37 -20.73 -3.26
C ALA A 77 3.91 -20.82 -3.38
N ILE A 78 4.46 -22.00 -3.62
CA ILE A 78 5.90 -22.20 -3.81
C ILE A 78 6.39 -21.43 -5.03
N GLU A 79 5.73 -21.51 -6.16
CA GLU A 79 6.10 -20.76 -7.37
C GLU A 79 6.01 -19.23 -7.16
N SER A 80 5.00 -18.75 -6.45
CA SER A 80 4.90 -17.33 -6.08
C SER A 80 6.05 -16.90 -5.17
N LEU A 81 6.44 -17.72 -4.18
CA LEU A 81 7.59 -17.44 -3.31
C LEU A 81 8.92 -17.49 -4.07
N PHE A 82 9.08 -18.39 -5.03
CA PHE A 82 10.24 -18.43 -5.90
C PHE A 82 10.36 -17.14 -6.71
N THR A 83 9.25 -16.65 -7.24
CA THR A 83 9.20 -15.36 -7.97
C THR A 83 9.67 -14.22 -7.09
N ASP A 84 9.10 -14.07 -5.88
CA ASP A 84 9.51 -13.01 -4.94
C ASP A 84 11.01 -13.07 -4.60
N ARG A 85 11.58 -14.28 -4.41
CA ARG A 85 13.01 -14.43 -4.13
C ARG A 85 13.87 -14.02 -5.31
N LEU A 86 13.49 -14.42 -6.53
CA LEU A 86 14.20 -14.03 -7.76
C LEU A 86 14.16 -12.52 -8.00
N GLU A 87 13.00 -11.91 -7.83
CA GLU A 87 12.81 -10.46 -7.93
C GLU A 87 13.70 -9.73 -6.91
N THR A 88 13.66 -10.15 -5.65
CA THR A 88 14.49 -9.57 -4.59
C THR A 88 15.98 -9.73 -4.87
N GLN A 89 16.41 -10.91 -5.30
CA GLN A 89 17.83 -11.17 -5.63
C GLN A 89 18.29 -10.32 -6.81
N GLU A 90 17.47 -10.20 -7.84
CA GLU A 90 17.81 -9.41 -9.03
C GLU A 90 17.89 -7.92 -8.71
N THR A 91 16.87 -7.38 -8.04
CA THR A 91 16.78 -5.95 -7.70
C THR A 91 17.85 -5.49 -6.70
N SER A 92 18.25 -6.39 -5.80
CA SER A 92 19.33 -6.12 -4.84
C SER A 92 20.66 -5.80 -5.52
N LYS A 93 20.95 -6.38 -6.69
CA LYS A 93 22.16 -6.09 -7.48
C LYS A 93 22.25 -4.63 -7.94
N PHE A 94 21.10 -3.97 -8.03
CA PHE A 94 20.97 -2.57 -8.44
C PHE A 94 20.68 -1.62 -7.28
N GLY A 95 20.64 -2.14 -6.03
CA GLY A 95 20.34 -1.35 -4.84
C GLY A 95 18.89 -0.80 -4.78
N ILE A 96 17.97 -1.44 -5.51
CA ILE A 96 16.56 -1.04 -5.52
C ILE A 96 15.88 -1.59 -4.28
N ASN A 97 15.42 -0.69 -3.41
CA ASN A 97 14.69 -1.05 -2.18
C ASN A 97 13.56 -0.05 -1.93
N PRO A 98 12.32 -0.37 -2.32
CA PRO A 98 11.17 0.50 -2.10
C PRO A 98 10.92 0.76 -0.61
N ARG A 99 10.55 1.99 -0.27
CA ARG A 99 10.22 2.40 1.10
C ARG A 99 8.83 1.89 1.49
N ASP A 100 8.57 1.75 2.77
CA ASP A 100 7.27 1.29 3.29
C ASP A 100 6.08 2.15 2.82
N ASN A 101 6.30 3.45 2.61
CA ASN A 101 5.27 4.33 2.07
C ASN A 101 4.90 3.98 0.62
N ASP A 102 5.89 3.58 -0.18
CA ASP A 102 5.70 3.18 -1.57
C ASP A 102 4.94 1.84 -1.63
N ILE A 103 5.25 0.91 -0.72
CA ILE A 103 4.54 -0.38 -0.57
C ILE A 103 3.08 -0.15 -0.20
N SER A 104 2.79 0.83 0.66
CA SER A 104 1.42 1.20 1.01
C SER A 104 0.61 1.63 -0.22
N GLN A 105 1.22 2.30 -1.19
CA GLN A 105 0.55 2.65 -2.46
C GLN A 105 0.23 1.41 -3.31
N GLN A 106 1.09 0.39 -3.33
CA GLN A 106 0.79 -0.88 -4.02
C GLN A 106 -0.39 -1.62 -3.38
N ILE A 107 -0.47 -1.62 -2.04
CA ILE A 107 -1.61 -2.21 -1.32
C ILE A 107 -2.91 -1.46 -1.67
N ILE A 108 -2.87 -0.13 -1.75
CA ILE A 108 -4.01 0.70 -2.17
C ILE A 108 -4.44 0.31 -3.60
N LYS A 109 -3.50 0.16 -4.52
CA LYS A 109 -3.78 -0.25 -5.90
C LYS A 109 -4.42 -1.64 -5.95
N ALA A 110 -3.86 -2.63 -5.24
CA ALA A 110 -4.41 -3.98 -5.16
C ALA A 110 -5.85 -3.98 -4.59
N ALA A 111 -6.11 -3.19 -3.55
CA ALA A 111 -7.45 -3.04 -2.99
C ALA A 111 -8.45 -2.42 -3.98
N GLN A 112 -8.00 -1.41 -4.75
CA GLN A 112 -8.82 -0.78 -5.80
C GLN A 112 -9.18 -1.77 -6.91
N GLU A 113 -8.24 -2.62 -7.34
CA GLU A 113 -8.48 -3.68 -8.32
C GLU A 113 -9.52 -4.69 -7.82
N MET A 114 -9.50 -5.00 -6.52
CA MET A 114 -10.48 -5.84 -5.84
C MET A 114 -11.80 -5.10 -5.51
N LYS A 115 -11.87 -3.78 -5.74
CA LYS A 115 -13.02 -2.91 -5.42
C LYS A 115 -13.38 -2.90 -3.93
N ILE A 116 -12.38 -2.95 -3.07
CA ILE A 116 -12.53 -2.86 -1.60
C ILE A 116 -11.69 -1.70 -1.05
N ALA A 117 -11.96 -1.30 0.20
CA ALA A 117 -11.14 -0.31 0.87
C ALA A 117 -9.74 -0.87 1.21
N PRO A 118 -8.66 -0.06 1.14
CA PRO A 118 -7.31 -0.52 1.47
C PRO A 118 -7.19 -1.15 2.86
N ASP A 119 -7.81 -0.54 3.86
CA ASP A 119 -7.81 -1.06 5.24
C ASP A 119 -8.53 -2.41 5.34
N ALA A 120 -9.57 -2.65 4.50
CA ALA A 120 -10.28 -3.91 4.45
C ALA A 120 -9.40 -5.03 3.87
N LEU A 121 -8.53 -4.73 2.88
CA LEU A 121 -7.58 -5.70 2.36
C LEU A 121 -6.54 -6.10 3.41
N VAL A 122 -5.98 -5.11 4.12
CA VAL A 122 -5.01 -5.36 5.21
C VAL A 122 -5.66 -6.18 6.32
N ALA A 123 -6.88 -5.83 6.74
CA ALA A 123 -7.64 -6.59 7.73
C ALA A 123 -7.92 -8.03 7.26
N ALA A 124 -8.26 -8.23 5.98
CA ALA A 124 -8.49 -9.55 5.41
C ALA A 124 -7.23 -10.44 5.48
N PHE A 125 -6.03 -9.89 5.19
CA PHE A 125 -4.77 -10.61 5.38
C PHE A 125 -4.55 -11.01 6.84
N GLN A 126 -4.72 -10.07 7.77
CA GLN A 126 -4.55 -10.32 9.20
C GLN A 126 -5.53 -11.38 9.73
N HIS A 127 -6.80 -11.30 9.35
CA HIS A 127 -7.82 -12.29 9.72
C HIS A 127 -7.57 -13.69 9.12
N ALA A 128 -6.96 -13.73 7.94
CA ALA A 128 -6.53 -14.99 7.33
C ALA A 128 -5.27 -15.56 8.01
N GLY A 129 -4.60 -14.83 8.90
CA GLY A 129 -3.36 -15.22 9.55
C GLY A 129 -2.14 -15.06 8.64
N VAL A 130 -2.14 -14.02 7.80
CA VAL A 130 -0.97 -13.58 7.03
C VAL A 130 -0.28 -12.46 7.79
N SER A 131 1.00 -12.61 8.08
CA SER A 131 1.77 -11.61 8.81
C SER A 131 1.99 -10.35 7.94
N ALA A 132 2.15 -9.19 8.61
CA ALA A 132 2.42 -7.94 7.92
C ALA A 132 3.74 -8.01 7.13
N ASP A 133 4.75 -8.67 7.67
CA ASP A 133 6.04 -8.84 7.02
C ASP A 133 5.92 -9.67 5.74
N HIS A 134 5.10 -10.72 5.75
CA HIS A 134 4.90 -11.59 4.61
C HIS A 134 4.25 -10.87 3.41
N PHE A 135 3.11 -10.19 3.63
CA PHE A 135 2.47 -9.49 2.51
C PHE A 135 3.24 -8.25 2.06
N LYS A 136 3.90 -7.54 2.99
CA LYS A 136 4.78 -6.42 2.61
C LYS A 136 6.02 -6.88 1.84
N ALA A 137 6.60 -8.02 2.18
CA ALA A 137 7.73 -8.58 1.44
C ALA A 137 7.35 -8.90 -0.01
N HIS A 138 6.18 -9.47 -0.23
CA HIS A 138 5.65 -9.72 -1.58
C HIS A 138 5.52 -8.42 -2.39
N TYR A 139 4.78 -7.44 -1.88
CA TYR A 139 4.59 -6.18 -2.59
C TYR A 139 5.90 -5.38 -2.77
N ARG A 140 6.87 -5.57 -1.86
CA ARG A 140 8.19 -4.96 -2.01
C ARG A 140 8.99 -5.59 -3.14
N ALA A 141 8.97 -6.92 -3.26
CA ALA A 141 9.65 -7.64 -4.33
C ALA A 141 9.08 -7.26 -5.70
N ASP A 142 7.75 -7.35 -5.85
CA ASP A 142 7.00 -6.99 -7.05
C ASP A 142 7.28 -5.53 -7.49
N MET A 143 7.14 -4.57 -6.56
CA MET A 143 7.41 -3.17 -6.84
C MET A 143 8.87 -2.88 -7.21
N ALA A 144 9.82 -3.50 -6.51
CA ALA A 144 11.24 -3.32 -6.81
C ALA A 144 11.56 -3.82 -8.22
N PHE A 145 10.97 -4.96 -8.60
CA PHE A 145 11.16 -5.54 -9.93
C PHE A 145 10.51 -4.70 -11.02
N ASP A 146 9.31 -4.17 -10.79
CA ASP A 146 8.66 -3.21 -11.69
C ASP A 146 9.53 -1.97 -11.92
N VAL A 147 10.11 -1.41 -10.85
CA VAL A 147 11.05 -0.26 -10.96
C VAL A 147 12.27 -0.62 -11.79
N LEU A 148 12.84 -1.82 -11.58
CA LEU A 148 13.97 -2.30 -12.37
C LEU A 148 13.62 -2.41 -13.85
N VAL A 149 12.49 -3.07 -14.17
CA VAL A 149 12.05 -3.26 -15.57
C VAL A 149 11.79 -1.92 -16.25
N GLN A 150 11.13 -0.99 -15.57
CA GLN A 150 10.92 0.37 -16.08
C GLN A 150 12.24 1.11 -16.32
N ALA A 151 13.21 0.97 -15.42
CA ALA A 151 14.51 1.60 -15.57
C ALA A 151 15.31 1.02 -16.77
N LEU A 152 15.22 -0.31 -16.98
CA LEU A 152 15.87 -0.99 -18.11
C LEU A 152 15.20 -0.66 -19.45
N ASN A 153 13.91 -0.36 -19.43
CA ASN A 153 13.12 0.04 -20.59
C ASN A 153 13.04 1.57 -20.76
N LYS A 154 13.87 2.33 -20.03
CA LYS A 154 13.92 3.78 -20.17
C LYS A 154 14.26 4.18 -21.60
N GLY A 155 13.39 4.99 -22.22
CA GLY A 155 13.52 5.44 -23.61
C GLY A 155 12.77 4.58 -24.63
N VAL A 156 12.13 3.48 -24.18
CA VAL A 156 11.15 2.78 -25.02
C VAL A 156 9.88 3.62 -25.05
N GLU A 157 9.40 3.91 -26.25
CA GLU A 157 8.18 4.68 -26.48
C GLU A 157 7.20 3.86 -27.32
N ALA A 158 5.90 4.09 -27.11
CA ALA A 158 4.89 3.54 -28.00
C ALA A 158 5.02 4.20 -29.38
N SER A 159 5.08 3.41 -30.45
CA SER A 159 5.18 3.98 -31.80
C SER A 159 3.88 4.70 -32.17
N GLU A 160 4.02 5.75 -33.00
CA GLU A 160 2.86 6.48 -33.56
C GLU A 160 1.89 5.55 -34.29
N GLU A 161 2.41 4.51 -34.93
CA GLU A 161 1.59 3.52 -35.63
C GLU A 161 0.75 2.69 -34.66
N GLN A 162 1.37 2.21 -33.56
CA GLN A 162 0.67 1.47 -32.50
C GLN A 162 -0.41 2.33 -31.85
N VAL A 163 -0.09 3.58 -31.50
CA VAL A 163 -1.03 4.51 -30.89
C VAL A 163 -2.20 4.79 -31.85
N ARG A 164 -1.92 5.03 -33.13
CA ARG A 164 -2.94 5.29 -34.15
C ARG A 164 -3.84 4.07 -34.38
N ALA A 165 -3.25 2.88 -34.45
CA ALA A 165 -4.00 1.64 -34.64
C ALA A 165 -4.94 1.38 -33.45
N GLU A 166 -4.46 1.61 -32.20
CA GLU A 166 -5.28 1.43 -31.01
C GLU A 166 -6.38 2.51 -30.90
N LEU A 167 -6.05 3.76 -31.23
CA LEU A 167 -7.02 4.86 -31.29
C LEU A 167 -8.14 4.57 -32.29
N ALA A 168 -7.78 4.03 -33.47
CA ALA A 168 -8.77 3.64 -34.50
C ALA A 168 -9.73 2.57 -33.99
N LYS A 169 -9.25 1.55 -33.24
CA LYS A 169 -10.09 0.53 -32.61
C LYS A 169 -11.10 1.11 -31.62
N GLN A 170 -10.72 2.18 -30.94
CA GLN A 170 -11.55 2.86 -29.94
C GLN A 170 -12.50 3.91 -30.54
N GLY A 171 -12.61 4.00 -31.86
CA GLY A 171 -13.51 4.92 -32.56
C GLY A 171 -12.85 6.19 -33.11
N GLY A 172 -11.53 6.22 -33.19
CA GLY A 172 -10.76 7.32 -33.77
C GLY A 172 -10.97 8.64 -33.01
N LYS A 173 -11.38 9.71 -33.69
CA LYS A 173 -11.61 11.02 -33.06
C LYS A 173 -12.70 11.00 -31.97
N ALA A 174 -13.68 10.09 -32.06
CA ALA A 174 -14.70 9.94 -31.01
C ALA A 174 -14.12 9.40 -29.69
N ALA A 175 -12.96 8.73 -29.74
CA ALA A 175 -12.25 8.29 -28.54
C ALA A 175 -11.68 9.44 -27.68
N ALA A 176 -11.62 10.68 -28.18
CA ALA A 176 -11.23 11.85 -27.40
C ALA A 176 -12.17 12.10 -26.22
N GLY A 177 -13.43 11.71 -26.34
CA GLY A 177 -14.41 11.73 -25.27
C GLY A 177 -14.90 13.13 -24.88
N THR A 178 -15.36 13.26 -23.64
CA THR A 178 -15.86 14.52 -23.07
C THR A 178 -14.76 15.21 -22.28
N SER A 179 -14.60 16.51 -22.47
CA SER A 179 -13.73 17.37 -21.67
C SER A 179 -14.55 18.02 -20.55
N TYR A 180 -14.00 18.04 -19.33
CA TYR A 180 -14.56 18.68 -18.16
C TYR A 180 -13.61 19.74 -17.64
N THR A 181 -14.15 20.92 -17.26
CA THR A 181 -13.45 21.88 -16.43
C THR A 181 -13.96 21.72 -15.01
N LEU A 182 -13.08 21.32 -14.11
CA LEU A 182 -13.39 20.94 -12.73
C LEU A 182 -12.73 21.91 -11.76
N ARG A 183 -13.35 22.10 -10.59
CA ARG A 183 -12.77 22.79 -9.44
C ARG A 183 -12.97 21.93 -8.21
N GLU A 184 -11.89 21.61 -7.55
CA GLU A 184 -11.91 20.87 -6.28
C GLU A 184 -12.11 21.86 -5.12
N ILE A 185 -13.04 21.54 -4.24
CA ILE A 185 -13.36 22.29 -3.03
C ILE A 185 -13.16 21.35 -1.86
N ILE A 186 -12.26 21.71 -0.94
CA ILE A 186 -11.88 20.89 0.21
C ILE A 186 -12.31 21.62 1.49
N PHE A 187 -13.16 20.99 2.27
CA PHE A 187 -13.49 21.35 3.63
C PHE A 187 -12.45 20.69 4.54
N ALA A 188 -11.42 21.42 4.93
CA ALA A 188 -10.32 20.88 5.71
C ALA A 188 -10.77 20.42 7.09
N ILE A 189 -10.33 19.21 7.49
CA ILE A 189 -10.55 18.65 8.81
C ILE A 189 -9.21 18.14 9.33
N PRO A 190 -8.67 18.68 10.43
CA PRO A 190 -7.47 18.15 11.05
C PRO A 190 -7.62 16.66 11.39
N ARG A 191 -6.60 15.87 11.13
CA ARG A 191 -6.65 14.41 11.37
C ARG A 191 -7.03 14.04 12.80
N SER A 192 -6.59 14.84 13.78
CA SER A 192 -6.92 14.66 15.20
C SER A 192 -8.40 14.90 15.53
N ALA A 193 -9.09 15.72 14.74
CA ALA A 193 -10.49 16.08 14.92
C ALA A 193 -11.45 15.33 13.97
N MET A 194 -10.90 14.50 13.07
CA MET A 194 -11.63 13.90 11.95
C MET A 194 -12.97 13.23 12.34
N PRO A 195 -13.07 12.36 13.38
CA PRO A 195 -14.36 11.74 13.68
C PRO A 195 -15.41 12.71 14.22
N ALA A 196 -15.01 13.68 15.06
CA ALA A 196 -15.94 14.59 15.74
C ALA A 196 -16.43 15.70 14.81
N ALA A 197 -15.52 16.31 14.02
CA ALA A 197 -15.83 17.42 13.15
C ALA A 197 -16.49 16.99 11.82
N LEU A 198 -16.50 15.70 11.49
CA LEU A 198 -16.95 15.23 10.18
C LEU A 198 -18.41 15.55 9.90
N ASN A 199 -19.31 15.37 10.90
CA ASN A 199 -20.74 15.61 10.74
C ASN A 199 -21.06 17.11 10.57
N GLU A 200 -20.38 17.97 11.33
CA GLU A 200 -20.54 19.42 11.21
C GLU A 200 -20.07 19.90 9.83
N ARG A 201 -18.89 19.48 9.40
CA ARG A 201 -18.34 19.85 8.08
C ARG A 201 -19.15 19.27 6.92
N ALA A 202 -19.77 18.08 7.11
CA ALA A 202 -20.69 17.53 6.10
C ALA A 202 -21.93 18.39 5.93
N HIS A 203 -22.44 18.97 7.02
CA HIS A 203 -23.56 19.90 6.97
C HIS A 203 -23.17 21.19 6.22
N ASP A 204 -22.02 21.79 6.53
CA ASP A 204 -21.51 22.97 5.84
C ASP A 204 -21.30 22.73 4.34
N ALA A 205 -20.73 21.58 4.01
CA ALA A 205 -20.50 21.16 2.62
C ALA A 205 -21.83 21.00 1.86
N GLU A 206 -22.84 20.42 2.49
CA GLU A 206 -24.16 20.24 1.87
C GLU A 206 -24.93 21.58 1.75
N GLN A 207 -24.75 22.50 2.69
CA GLN A 207 -25.28 23.88 2.57
C GLN A 207 -24.64 24.58 1.36
N LEU A 208 -23.30 24.51 1.21
CA LEU A 208 -22.65 25.07 0.04
C LEU A 208 -23.19 24.43 -1.23
N ARG A 209 -23.36 23.10 -1.26
CA ARG A 209 -23.88 22.38 -2.44
C ARG A 209 -25.23 22.87 -2.88
N THR A 210 -26.12 23.17 -1.92
CA THR A 210 -27.47 23.68 -2.18
C THR A 210 -27.41 25.09 -2.76
N GLN A 211 -26.51 25.94 -2.28
CA GLN A 211 -26.37 27.35 -2.69
C GLN A 211 -25.54 27.50 -3.97
N PHE A 212 -24.76 26.47 -4.37
CA PHE A 212 -23.90 26.49 -5.52
C PHE A 212 -24.70 26.30 -6.81
N THR A 213 -25.05 27.39 -7.48
CA THR A 213 -25.90 27.40 -8.68
C THR A 213 -25.13 27.52 -9.97
N ASP A 214 -23.94 28.16 -9.93
CA ASP A 214 -22.98 28.31 -11.01
C ASP A 214 -21.57 28.41 -10.46
N CYS A 215 -20.54 28.21 -11.32
CA CYS A 215 -19.16 28.22 -10.85
C CYS A 215 -18.65 29.62 -10.42
N ASP A 216 -19.10 30.69 -11.06
CA ASP A 216 -18.56 32.03 -10.77
C ASP A 216 -19.00 32.51 -9.39
N SER A 217 -20.29 32.43 -9.10
CA SER A 217 -20.83 32.82 -7.80
C SER A 217 -20.52 31.81 -6.71
N GLY A 218 -20.65 30.51 -7.02
CA GLY A 218 -20.44 29.43 -6.06
C GLY A 218 -19.00 29.29 -5.58
N LEU A 219 -18.01 29.51 -6.45
CA LEU A 219 -16.59 29.52 -6.06
C LEU A 219 -16.22 30.73 -5.21
N ARG A 220 -16.86 31.89 -5.43
CA ARG A 220 -16.70 33.06 -4.53
C ARG A 220 -17.28 32.75 -3.15
N LEU A 221 -18.47 32.15 -3.10
CA LEU A 221 -19.09 31.71 -1.85
C LEU A 221 -18.18 30.70 -1.10
N ALA A 222 -17.68 29.68 -1.78
CA ALA A 222 -16.79 28.69 -1.19
C ALA A 222 -15.51 29.29 -0.60
N ARG A 223 -14.90 30.27 -1.28
CA ARG A 223 -13.68 30.95 -0.78
C ARG A 223 -13.94 31.85 0.44
N GLY A 224 -15.19 32.23 0.69
CA GLY A 224 -15.60 33.00 1.87
C GLY A 224 -15.84 32.14 3.12
N LEU A 225 -15.82 30.82 3.00
CA LEU A 225 -16.03 29.93 4.13
C LEU A 225 -14.72 29.64 4.86
N ASN A 226 -14.81 29.47 6.18
CA ASN A 226 -13.67 29.13 7.02
C ASN A 226 -13.18 27.70 6.73
N ASP A 227 -11.85 27.53 6.68
CA ASP A 227 -11.18 26.24 6.46
C ASP A 227 -11.66 25.51 5.18
N VAL A 228 -12.00 26.30 4.16
CA VAL A 228 -12.37 25.80 2.83
C VAL A 228 -11.32 26.26 1.81
N THR A 229 -10.77 25.30 1.10
CA THR A 229 -9.80 25.52 0.02
C THR A 229 -10.46 25.26 -1.33
N VAL A 230 -10.32 26.20 -2.26
CA VAL A 230 -10.72 26.03 -3.66
C VAL A 230 -9.46 25.91 -4.51
N ARG A 231 -9.21 24.73 -5.07
CA ARG A 231 -8.03 24.47 -5.91
C ARG A 231 -8.17 25.13 -7.28
N ASP A 232 -7.06 25.23 -8.00
CA ASP A 232 -7.03 25.76 -9.35
C ASP A 232 -7.86 24.92 -10.35
N PRO A 233 -8.27 25.51 -11.49
CA PRO A 233 -9.03 24.78 -12.50
C PRO A 233 -8.26 23.57 -13.01
N LEU A 234 -8.91 22.42 -13.05
CA LEU A 234 -8.39 21.19 -13.62
C LEU A 234 -9.20 20.85 -14.86
N ILE A 235 -8.55 20.75 -16.00
CA ILE A 235 -9.17 20.27 -17.24
C ILE A 235 -8.82 18.78 -17.37
N LYS A 236 -9.83 17.93 -17.45
CA LYS A 236 -9.69 16.48 -17.66
C LYS A 236 -10.64 15.99 -18.73
N THR A 237 -10.22 14.98 -19.45
CA THR A 237 -11.10 14.28 -20.40
C THR A 237 -11.62 12.98 -19.80
N SER A 238 -12.74 12.49 -20.31
CA SER A 238 -13.37 11.24 -19.85
C SER A 238 -12.44 10.02 -19.98
N VAL A 239 -11.42 10.08 -20.82
CA VAL A 239 -10.44 8.99 -21.02
C VAL A 239 -9.33 8.98 -19.96
N GLU A 240 -9.09 10.11 -19.29
CA GLU A 240 -8.09 10.25 -18.22
C GLU A 240 -8.59 9.88 -16.83
N ILE A 241 -9.90 9.72 -16.68
CA ILE A 241 -10.56 9.49 -15.40
C ILE A 241 -11.18 8.10 -15.33
N GLY A 242 -11.18 7.50 -14.15
CA GLY A 242 -11.79 6.19 -13.93
C GLY A 242 -13.32 6.20 -14.10
N ASP A 243 -13.90 5.07 -14.44
CA ASP A 243 -15.33 4.94 -14.76
C ASP A 243 -16.25 5.43 -13.66
N THR A 244 -15.95 5.15 -12.39
CA THR A 244 -16.76 5.58 -11.23
C THR A 244 -16.80 7.10 -11.13
N PHE A 245 -15.64 7.76 -11.26
CA PHE A 245 -15.55 9.21 -11.19
C PHE A 245 -16.19 9.85 -12.42
N ARG A 246 -16.00 9.28 -13.61
CA ARG A 246 -16.69 9.71 -14.83
C ARG A 246 -18.22 9.68 -14.65
N GLN A 247 -18.77 8.57 -14.17
CA GLN A 247 -20.21 8.46 -13.92
C GLN A 247 -20.73 9.51 -12.94
N LEU A 248 -19.94 9.85 -11.92
CA LEU A 248 -20.27 10.91 -10.97
C LEU A 248 -20.32 12.27 -11.67
N LEU A 249 -19.30 12.60 -12.47
CA LEU A 249 -19.26 13.84 -13.25
C LEU A 249 -20.38 13.92 -14.27
N ASP A 250 -20.70 12.80 -14.94
CA ASP A 250 -21.78 12.75 -15.94
C ASP A 250 -23.16 13.04 -15.31
N LYS A 251 -23.40 12.55 -14.10
CA LYS A 251 -24.63 12.79 -13.35
C LYS A 251 -24.70 14.20 -12.72
N THR A 252 -23.56 14.87 -12.56
CA THR A 252 -23.49 16.20 -11.96
C THR A 252 -23.72 17.25 -13.06
N PRO A 253 -24.79 18.09 -12.98
CA PRO A 253 -25.02 19.16 -13.96
C PRO A 253 -23.89 20.19 -13.96
N VAL A 254 -23.68 20.85 -15.11
CA VAL A 254 -22.75 21.99 -15.21
C VAL A 254 -23.21 23.10 -14.24
N GLY A 255 -22.26 23.72 -13.56
CA GLY A 255 -22.52 24.72 -12.53
C GLY A 255 -22.93 24.12 -11.17
N ARG A 256 -22.80 22.82 -10.96
CA ARG A 256 -23.16 22.16 -9.69
C ARG A 256 -21.98 21.42 -9.08
N LEU A 257 -22.13 21.08 -7.77
CA LEU A 257 -21.19 20.29 -6.99
C LEU A 257 -21.61 18.83 -6.93
N THR A 258 -20.61 17.95 -6.89
CA THR A 258 -20.82 16.57 -6.47
C THR A 258 -21.22 16.50 -5.00
N ALA A 259 -21.75 15.37 -4.55
CA ALA A 259 -21.90 15.12 -3.12
C ALA A 259 -20.54 15.13 -2.41
N PRO A 260 -20.47 15.56 -1.11
CA PRO A 260 -19.25 15.53 -0.34
C PRO A 260 -18.70 14.09 -0.22
N GLN A 261 -17.41 13.94 -0.43
CA GLN A 261 -16.71 12.67 -0.26
C GLN A 261 -15.58 12.82 0.76
N ARG A 262 -15.34 11.77 1.54
CA ARG A 262 -14.27 11.78 2.53
C ARG A 262 -12.92 11.61 1.83
N SER A 263 -11.98 12.49 2.18
CA SER A 263 -10.59 12.41 1.74
C SER A 263 -9.61 12.44 2.94
N ASN A 264 -8.34 12.34 2.66
CA ASN A 264 -7.29 12.48 3.70
C ASN A 264 -7.16 13.91 4.26
N GLU A 265 -7.71 14.90 3.57
CA GLU A 265 -7.66 16.33 3.93
C GLU A 265 -8.98 16.80 4.59
N GLY A 266 -10.02 15.97 4.56
CA GLY A 266 -11.35 16.30 5.11
C GLY A 266 -12.48 15.82 4.21
N LEU A 267 -13.36 16.73 3.80
CA LEU A 267 -14.42 16.47 2.82
C LEU A 267 -14.12 17.19 1.52
N GLU A 268 -14.23 16.48 0.43
CA GLU A 268 -13.94 16.95 -0.92
C GLU A 268 -15.21 16.97 -1.78
N MET A 269 -15.38 18.03 -2.55
CA MET A 269 -16.45 18.20 -3.52
C MET A 269 -15.87 18.71 -4.83
N ILE A 270 -16.43 18.29 -5.95
CA ILE A 270 -16.00 18.72 -7.27
C ILE A 270 -17.09 19.58 -7.92
N ALA A 271 -16.73 20.80 -8.30
CA ALA A 271 -17.58 21.64 -9.14
C ALA A 271 -17.35 21.30 -10.61
N VAL A 272 -18.41 20.99 -11.34
CA VAL A 272 -18.37 20.77 -12.78
C VAL A 272 -18.68 22.12 -13.47
N CYS A 273 -17.62 22.85 -13.83
CA CYS A 273 -17.79 24.20 -14.37
C CYS A 273 -18.08 24.23 -15.88
N SER A 274 -17.57 23.25 -16.62
CA SER A 274 -17.96 23.05 -18.01
C SER A 274 -17.89 21.58 -18.40
N LYS A 275 -18.64 21.23 -19.44
CA LYS A 275 -18.70 19.90 -20.03
C LYS A 275 -18.91 20.03 -21.53
N GLY A 276 -18.10 19.38 -22.33
CA GLY A 276 -18.21 19.45 -23.80
C GLY A 276 -17.34 18.41 -24.49
N ALA A 277 -17.39 18.34 -25.81
CA ALA A 277 -16.49 17.49 -26.56
C ALA A 277 -15.03 17.90 -26.34
N ALA A 278 -14.12 16.92 -26.21
CA ALA A 278 -12.69 17.20 -26.17
C ALA A 278 -12.24 17.88 -27.48
N LYS A 279 -11.33 18.85 -27.38
CA LYS A 279 -10.87 19.64 -28.54
C LYS A 279 -10.06 18.82 -29.53
N ASP A 280 -9.30 17.85 -29.03
CA ASP A 280 -8.44 16.96 -29.80
C ASP A 280 -8.30 15.59 -29.12
N ASP A 281 -7.53 14.70 -29.72
CA ASP A 281 -7.30 13.34 -29.23
C ASP A 281 -6.01 13.17 -28.42
N SER A 282 -5.35 14.25 -28.02
CA SER A 282 -4.05 14.23 -27.33
C SER A 282 -4.09 13.45 -26.02
N ALA A 283 -5.13 13.66 -25.21
CA ALA A 283 -5.31 12.93 -23.95
C ALA A 283 -5.52 11.42 -24.20
N ALA A 284 -6.34 11.06 -25.21
CA ALA A 284 -6.54 9.66 -25.59
C ALA A 284 -5.24 9.01 -26.07
N ARG A 285 -4.45 9.70 -26.90
CA ARG A 285 -3.12 9.23 -27.33
C ARG A 285 -2.18 9.00 -26.16
N THR A 286 -2.14 9.92 -25.20
CA THR A 286 -1.32 9.78 -24.00
C THR A 286 -1.73 8.54 -23.21
N VAL A 287 -3.01 8.35 -22.95
CA VAL A 287 -3.51 7.17 -22.21
C VAL A 287 -3.21 5.87 -22.96
N ILE A 288 -3.40 5.86 -24.29
CA ILE A 288 -3.09 4.70 -25.13
C ILE A 288 -1.59 4.40 -25.09
N SER A 289 -0.73 5.41 -25.25
CA SER A 289 0.72 5.27 -25.18
C SER A 289 1.15 4.67 -23.84
N GLN A 290 0.62 5.18 -22.72
CA GLN A 290 0.89 4.65 -21.38
C GLN A 290 0.43 3.18 -21.24
N LYS A 291 -0.73 2.81 -21.78
CA LYS A 291 -1.21 1.41 -21.78
C LYS A 291 -0.31 0.49 -22.59
N ILE A 292 0.16 0.92 -23.76
CA ILE A 292 1.09 0.16 -24.59
C ILE A 292 2.41 -0.07 -23.85
N LEU A 293 2.96 0.98 -23.21
CA LEU A 293 4.20 0.88 -22.41
C LEU A 293 4.01 -0.02 -21.21
N ALA A 294 2.89 0.09 -20.49
CA ALA A 294 2.59 -0.77 -19.36
C ALA A 294 2.52 -2.25 -19.78
N ALA A 295 1.85 -2.54 -20.91
CA ALA A 295 1.79 -3.89 -21.47
C ALA A 295 3.17 -4.41 -21.91
N HIS A 296 4.01 -3.54 -22.50
CA HIS A 296 5.39 -3.86 -22.86
C HIS A 296 6.21 -4.22 -21.61
N ASN A 297 6.15 -3.39 -20.57
CA ASN A 297 6.87 -3.64 -19.31
C ASN A 297 6.40 -4.93 -18.62
N ALA A 298 5.10 -5.21 -18.63
CA ALA A 298 4.56 -6.46 -18.07
C ALA A 298 5.08 -7.68 -18.82
N ALA A 299 5.08 -7.65 -20.15
CA ALA A 299 5.61 -8.73 -20.99
C ALA A 299 7.14 -8.93 -20.77
N ASP A 300 7.88 -7.83 -20.62
CA ASP A 300 9.31 -7.86 -20.33
C ASP A 300 9.60 -8.42 -18.93
N SER A 301 8.80 -8.02 -17.94
CA SER A 301 8.85 -8.55 -16.57
C SER A 301 8.67 -10.09 -16.58
N GLU A 302 7.60 -10.59 -17.20
CA GLU A 302 7.36 -12.03 -17.31
C GLU A 302 8.51 -12.77 -18.01
N ARG A 303 9.05 -12.21 -19.09
CA ARG A 303 10.16 -12.81 -19.81
C ARG A 303 11.40 -12.90 -18.90
N ARG A 304 11.75 -11.83 -18.19
CA ARG A 304 12.91 -11.77 -17.30
C ARG A 304 12.77 -12.75 -16.13
N ILE A 305 11.58 -12.86 -15.52
CA ILE A 305 11.34 -13.85 -14.48
C ILE A 305 11.51 -15.27 -15.02
N LYS A 306 11.03 -15.59 -16.21
CA LYS A 306 11.24 -16.89 -16.85
C LYS A 306 12.74 -17.18 -17.07
N GLU A 307 13.52 -16.19 -17.52
CA GLU A 307 14.96 -16.30 -17.71
C GLU A 307 15.71 -16.51 -16.38
N LEU A 308 15.36 -15.74 -15.35
CA LEU A 308 15.93 -15.89 -14.00
C LEU A 308 15.59 -17.27 -13.43
N ARG A 309 14.34 -17.71 -13.60
CA ARG A 309 13.88 -19.01 -13.17
C ARG A 309 14.62 -20.17 -13.85
N ALA A 310 14.88 -20.05 -15.16
CA ALA A 310 15.60 -21.07 -15.92
C ALA A 310 17.08 -21.23 -15.50
N LYS A 311 17.68 -20.16 -14.94
CA LYS A 311 19.07 -20.14 -14.46
C LYS A 311 19.18 -20.44 -12.96
N ALA A 312 18.06 -20.47 -12.23
CA ALA A 312 18.05 -20.64 -10.79
C ALA A 312 18.39 -22.06 -10.36
N VAL A 313 19.15 -22.18 -9.29
CA VAL A 313 19.40 -23.44 -8.60
C VAL A 313 18.28 -23.67 -7.58
N ILE A 314 17.47 -24.71 -7.81
CA ILE A 314 16.36 -25.06 -6.93
C ILE A 314 16.63 -26.40 -6.30
N VAL A 315 16.51 -26.43 -4.97
CA VAL A 315 16.60 -27.65 -4.16
C VAL A 315 15.28 -27.84 -3.45
N LYS A 316 14.70 -29.02 -3.58
CA LYS A 316 13.51 -29.47 -2.80
C LYS A 316 13.98 -30.40 -1.69
N HIS A 317 13.45 -30.21 -0.48
CA HIS A 317 13.82 -30.98 0.72
C HIS A 317 12.68 -31.90 1.14
#